data_a6a18994d6d29b6b8a31a19aa9e8d456
#
_entry.id   a6a18994d6d29b6b8a31a19aa9e8d456
#
_cell.length_a   1.000
_cell.length_b   1.000
_cell.length_c   1.000
_cell.angle_alpha   90.00
_cell.angle_beta   90.00
_cell.angle_gamma   90.00
#
_symmetry.space_group_name_H-M   'P 1'
#
loop_
_entity.id
_entity.type
_entity.pdbx_description
1 polymer ?
#
loop_
_entity_poly.entity_id
_entity_poly.type
_entity_poly.pdbx_seq_one_letter_code
_entity_poly.pdbx_strand_id
1 'polypeptide(L)'
;MKKMLKNKERGSAIPLAIVAILILLALGTGLLSMGLNSRTFSTRTTSDITARCAADTGLTMALFQMNKKLKVKPWKTGTLPSAKETKLLYCDATYAYNVTGDLNNGFIMTSVGREDNAVRTVYATLGLRGLFEHAILTKGSLVLKSNTVIDGYNSADPFDTEFQVNIGTQSTEDSAVVLNSGVNVKGDVLVGLGGNPDTVIKDLGAKTGDQLGGTENDPLPTITPPATLKDTGLDLTAKSETLTITQADSGQYGNISLAASKQAGILEVDGGDVVLYITGNIDLGNTCEIIVKDNSSLTIYIDGDIITGNGASIGTENPTKDAMTLQFYGTGSGGQNLDIKAKNEWTGVIYAPNAHVDLHANGDAYGSIVASSFEFKNGSNYYYDEALREVSIEDEGVSFVVERWYEGSPTFSTKDIITTPIKTK
;
A
#
# COMPACT_ATOMS: atom_id res chain seq x y z
N MET A 1 41.36 28.29 -100.80
CA MET A 1 41.67 27.22 -99.81
C MET A 1 41.81 27.84 -98.44
N LYS A 2 40.76 27.74 -97.56
CA LYS A 2 40.80 28.22 -96.19
C LYS A 2 41.16 27.05 -95.26
N LYS A 3 42.35 27.09 -94.67
CA LYS A 3 42.76 26.15 -93.64
C LYS A 3 42.01 26.42 -92.36
N MET A 4 41.09 25.54 -91.95
CA MET A 4 40.50 25.54 -90.61
C MET A 4 41.56 25.15 -89.59
N LEU A 5 41.91 26.05 -88.71
CA LEU A 5 42.70 25.80 -87.54
C LEU A 5 41.81 25.06 -86.52
N LYS A 6 42.13 23.80 -86.28
CA LYS A 6 41.50 22.98 -85.26
C LYS A 6 42.06 23.41 -83.86
N ASN A 7 41.36 24.23 -83.16
CA ASN A 7 41.70 24.54 -81.79
C ASN A 7 41.63 23.23 -80.94
N LYS A 8 42.80 22.75 -80.54
CA LYS A 8 42.90 21.71 -79.47
C LYS A 8 42.57 22.36 -78.18
N GLU A 9 41.33 22.20 -77.69
CA GLU A 9 41.01 22.51 -76.36
C GLU A 9 41.80 21.55 -75.43
N ARG A 10 42.85 22.07 -74.80
CA ARG A 10 43.55 21.40 -73.72
C ARG A 10 42.67 21.54 -72.51
N GLY A 11 41.82 20.55 -72.22
CA GLY A 11 41.08 20.44 -71.01
C GLY A 11 42.05 20.40 -69.82
N SER A 12 42.04 21.41 -68.97
CA SER A 12 42.88 21.48 -67.81
C SER A 12 42.31 20.52 -66.72
N ALA A 13 42.76 19.29 -66.76
CA ALA A 13 42.36 18.28 -65.78
C ALA A 13 42.80 18.66 -64.30
N ILE A 14 43.87 19.44 -64.15
CA ILE A 14 44.43 19.85 -62.89
C ILE A 14 43.48 20.72 -62.05
N PRO A 15 42.89 21.81 -62.59
CA PRO A 15 41.91 22.59 -61.84
C PRO A 15 40.68 21.78 -61.44
N LEU A 16 40.21 20.89 -62.29
CA LEU A 16 39.04 20.01 -61.94
C LEU A 16 39.37 19.04 -60.81
N ALA A 17 40.59 18.45 -60.81
CA ALA A 17 41.06 17.59 -59.75
C ALA A 17 41.19 18.35 -58.43
N ILE A 18 41.70 19.58 -58.46
CA ILE A 18 41.80 20.40 -57.20
C ILE A 18 40.41 20.75 -56.68
N VAL A 19 39.46 21.13 -57.55
CA VAL A 19 38.08 21.39 -57.12
C VAL A 19 37.43 20.15 -56.55
N ALA A 20 37.63 18.98 -57.17
CA ALA A 20 37.08 17.71 -56.65
C ALA A 20 37.67 17.35 -55.23
N ILE A 21 38.98 17.56 -55.04
CA ILE A 21 39.65 17.33 -53.76
C ILE A 21 39.10 18.31 -52.70
N LEU A 22 38.91 19.58 -53.01
CA LEU A 22 38.35 20.56 -52.08
C LEU A 22 36.90 20.22 -51.71
N ILE A 23 36.10 19.77 -52.65
CA ILE A 23 34.73 19.32 -52.34
C ILE A 23 34.75 18.07 -51.46
N LEU A 24 35.57 17.09 -51.72
CA LEU A 24 35.71 15.89 -50.91
C LEU A 24 36.23 16.23 -49.50
N LEU A 25 37.17 17.15 -49.38
CA LEU A 25 37.68 17.62 -48.09
C LEU A 25 36.59 18.34 -47.31
N ALA A 26 35.80 19.20 -47.94
CA ALA A 26 34.67 19.91 -47.31
C ALA A 26 33.58 18.93 -46.85
N LEU A 27 33.23 17.93 -47.68
CA LEU A 27 32.30 16.87 -47.30
C LEU A 27 32.83 16.02 -46.16
N GLY A 28 34.12 15.63 -46.18
CA GLY A 28 34.77 14.83 -45.16
C GLY A 28 34.80 15.56 -43.80
N THR A 29 35.15 16.85 -43.79
CA THR A 29 35.12 17.65 -42.55
C THR A 29 33.71 17.87 -42.03
N GLY A 30 32.73 18.05 -42.93
CA GLY A 30 31.31 18.15 -42.56
C GLY A 30 30.80 16.88 -41.90
N LEU A 31 31.05 15.71 -42.47
CA LEU A 31 30.66 14.41 -41.91
C LEU A 31 31.37 14.13 -40.57
N LEU A 32 32.67 14.47 -40.46
CA LEU A 32 33.41 14.31 -39.20
C LEU A 32 32.83 15.21 -38.09
N SER A 33 32.50 16.46 -38.44
CA SER A 33 31.86 17.39 -37.47
C SER A 33 30.49 16.89 -37.00
N MET A 34 29.66 16.37 -37.93
CA MET A 34 28.37 15.76 -37.58
C MET A 34 28.56 14.53 -36.68
N GLY A 35 29.54 13.66 -36.96
CA GLY A 35 29.85 12.49 -36.14
C GLY A 35 30.31 12.87 -34.73
N LEU A 36 31.18 13.85 -34.57
CA LEU A 36 31.61 14.36 -33.28
C LEU A 36 30.47 15.00 -32.49
N ASN A 37 29.63 15.80 -33.14
CA ASN A 37 28.48 16.42 -32.49
C ASN A 37 27.46 15.37 -32.07
N SER A 38 27.18 14.37 -32.90
CA SER A 38 26.28 13.26 -32.55
C SER A 38 26.79 12.47 -31.34
N ARG A 39 28.11 12.17 -31.31
CA ARG A 39 28.72 11.49 -30.16
C ARG A 39 28.64 12.33 -28.88
N THR A 40 28.95 13.62 -28.98
CA THR A 40 28.88 14.54 -27.82
C THR A 40 27.44 14.64 -27.30
N PHE A 41 26.47 14.73 -28.21
CA PHE A 41 25.06 14.78 -27.84
C PHE A 41 24.62 13.48 -27.16
N SER A 42 24.98 12.32 -27.74
CA SER A 42 24.69 11.01 -27.15
C SER A 42 25.28 10.87 -25.73
N THR A 43 26.55 11.26 -25.56
CA THR A 43 27.19 11.20 -24.23
C THR A 43 26.48 12.09 -23.22
N ARG A 44 26.15 13.34 -23.59
CA ARG A 44 25.43 14.27 -22.72
C ARG A 44 24.04 13.73 -22.32
N THR A 45 23.32 13.16 -23.29
CA THR A 45 22.00 12.57 -23.02
C THR A 45 22.13 11.38 -22.09
N THR A 46 23.14 10.53 -22.28
CA THR A 46 23.40 9.39 -21.38
C THR A 46 23.72 9.87 -19.97
N SER A 47 24.65 10.80 -19.79
CA SER A 47 25.00 11.35 -18.48
C SER A 47 23.79 12.02 -17.81
N ASP A 48 22.93 12.67 -18.58
CA ASP A 48 21.73 13.31 -18.07
C ASP A 48 20.69 12.30 -17.55
N ILE A 49 20.43 11.24 -18.33
CA ILE A 49 19.56 10.13 -17.91
C ILE A 49 20.12 9.44 -16.67
N THR A 50 21.43 9.17 -16.66
CA THR A 50 22.07 8.49 -15.53
C THR A 50 22.02 9.35 -14.26
N ALA A 51 22.25 10.67 -14.36
CA ALA A 51 22.10 11.60 -13.25
C ALA A 51 20.66 11.62 -12.71
N ARG A 52 19.66 11.55 -13.60
CA ARG A 52 18.25 11.46 -13.21
C ARG A 52 17.96 10.14 -12.46
N CYS A 53 18.41 9.00 -13.01
CA CYS A 53 18.25 7.71 -12.33
C CYS A 53 18.92 7.70 -10.95
N ALA A 54 20.07 8.36 -10.80
CA ALA A 54 20.74 8.51 -9.52
C ALA A 54 19.90 9.37 -8.54
N ALA A 55 19.31 10.48 -9.02
CA ALA A 55 18.42 11.31 -8.20
C ALA A 55 17.17 10.53 -7.75
N ASP A 56 16.52 9.79 -8.64
CA ASP A 56 15.35 8.95 -8.32
C ASP A 56 15.72 7.85 -7.31
N THR A 57 16.90 7.23 -7.45
CA THR A 57 17.43 6.27 -6.47
C THR A 57 17.57 6.92 -5.09
N GLY A 58 18.09 8.14 -5.03
CA GLY A 58 18.21 8.89 -3.76
C GLY A 58 16.87 9.16 -3.10
N LEU A 59 15.80 9.47 -3.86
CA LEU A 59 14.44 9.59 -3.31
C LEU A 59 13.93 8.26 -2.77
N THR A 60 14.12 7.17 -3.51
CA THR A 60 13.73 5.82 -3.07
C THR A 60 14.43 5.44 -1.77
N MET A 61 15.72 5.74 -1.65
CA MET A 61 16.48 5.50 -0.42
C MET A 61 16.01 6.38 0.74
N ALA A 62 15.68 7.65 0.47
CA ALA A 62 15.12 8.55 1.47
C ALA A 62 13.79 8.02 2.01
N LEU A 63 12.88 7.62 1.13
CA LEU A 63 11.59 7.01 1.49
C LEU A 63 11.77 5.73 2.31
N PHE A 64 12.68 4.85 1.88
CA PHE A 64 13.01 3.63 2.63
C PHE A 64 13.49 3.93 4.05
N GLN A 65 14.38 4.92 4.22
CA GLN A 65 14.88 5.31 5.54
C GLN A 65 13.79 5.99 6.39
N MET A 66 12.88 6.76 5.78
CA MET A 66 11.71 7.32 6.48
C MET A 66 10.82 6.20 7.01
N ASN A 67 10.50 5.22 6.18
CA ASN A 67 9.68 4.07 6.57
C ASN A 67 10.39 3.15 7.59
N LYS A 68 11.71 3.02 7.50
CA LYS A 68 12.49 2.31 8.54
C LYS A 68 12.43 3.03 9.89
N LYS A 69 12.52 4.36 9.88
CA LYS A 69 12.42 5.18 11.08
C LYS A 69 11.01 5.11 11.70
N LEU A 70 9.97 5.01 10.88
CA LEU A 70 8.58 4.94 11.30
C LEU A 70 8.27 3.69 12.15
N LYS A 71 9.04 2.62 11.99
CA LYS A 71 8.90 1.38 12.80
C LYS A 71 9.35 1.55 14.25
N VAL A 72 10.03 2.67 14.60
CA VAL A 72 10.49 2.93 15.95
C VAL A 72 9.57 3.97 16.58
N LYS A 73 8.71 3.52 17.47
CA LYS A 73 7.73 4.37 18.18
C LYS A 73 8.18 4.67 19.61
N PRO A 74 7.81 5.83 20.19
CA PRO A 74 7.09 6.92 19.54
C PRO A 74 7.96 7.66 18.50
N TRP A 75 7.31 8.24 17.49
CA TRP A 75 7.99 8.98 16.43
C TRP A 75 8.80 10.16 16.99
N LYS A 76 10.04 10.31 16.50
CA LYS A 76 10.94 11.42 16.86
C LYS A 76 11.36 12.20 15.63
N THR A 77 10.94 13.45 15.54
CA THR A 77 11.31 14.35 14.42
C THR A 77 12.77 14.79 14.41
N GLY A 78 13.48 14.68 15.52
CA GLY A 78 14.81 15.28 15.73
C GLY A 78 15.96 14.83 14.82
N THR A 79 15.80 13.73 14.06
CA THR A 79 16.84 13.23 13.14
C THR A 79 16.20 12.68 11.88
N LEU A 80 15.98 13.56 10.90
CA LEU A 80 15.47 13.14 9.59
C LEU A 80 16.58 12.50 8.75
N PRO A 81 16.27 11.53 7.89
CA PRO A 81 17.26 10.85 7.07
C PRO A 81 17.95 11.77 6.08
N SER A 82 19.26 11.61 5.94
CA SER A 82 20.05 12.27 4.91
C SER A 82 21.23 11.39 4.50
N ALA A 83 21.67 11.50 3.27
CA ALA A 83 22.91 10.90 2.80
C ALA A 83 23.71 11.92 2.01
N LYS A 84 25.02 11.92 2.25
CA LYS A 84 25.99 12.62 1.42
C LYS A 84 26.23 11.80 0.16
N GLU A 85 27.05 12.34 -0.75
CA GLU A 85 27.39 11.67 -2.00
C GLU A 85 27.65 10.17 -1.84
N THR A 86 26.74 9.37 -2.41
CA THR A 86 26.79 7.91 -2.39
C THR A 86 26.84 7.42 -3.82
N LYS A 87 27.78 6.53 -4.13
CA LYS A 87 27.94 5.99 -5.48
C LYS A 87 26.82 5.00 -5.80
N LEU A 88 26.27 5.10 -7.01
CA LEU A 88 25.31 4.14 -7.52
C LEU A 88 26.02 2.83 -7.90
N LEU A 89 25.36 1.70 -7.71
CA LEU A 89 25.93 0.40 -8.08
C LEU A 89 26.16 0.31 -9.61
N TYR A 90 27.33 -0.20 -9.99
CA TYR A 90 27.70 -0.49 -11.38
C TYR A 90 27.84 0.72 -12.32
N CYS A 91 27.88 1.95 -11.82
CA CYS A 91 28.20 3.14 -12.60
C CYS A 91 28.92 4.19 -11.75
N ASP A 92 29.39 5.28 -12.39
CA ASP A 92 30.11 6.35 -11.70
C ASP A 92 29.19 7.45 -11.14
N ALA A 93 27.90 7.39 -11.44
CA ALA A 93 26.93 8.32 -10.91
C ALA A 93 26.83 8.28 -9.38
N THR A 94 26.59 9.43 -8.80
CA THR A 94 26.39 9.58 -7.37
C THR A 94 25.04 10.22 -7.07
N TYR A 95 24.50 9.91 -5.89
CA TYR A 95 23.32 10.61 -5.36
C TYR A 95 23.57 11.11 -3.94
N ALA A 96 22.87 12.17 -3.60
CA ALA A 96 22.78 12.68 -2.24
C ALA A 96 21.31 13.02 -1.96
N TYR A 97 20.82 12.76 -0.75
CA TYR A 97 19.46 13.15 -0.39
C TYR A 97 19.39 13.77 0.99
N ASN A 98 18.34 14.54 1.19
CA ASN A 98 17.99 15.14 2.46
C ASN A 98 16.48 15.18 2.63
N VAL A 99 15.99 14.89 3.84
CA VAL A 99 14.58 15.04 4.21
C VAL A 99 14.46 16.22 5.16
N THR A 100 13.49 17.09 4.90
CA THR A 100 13.20 18.27 5.72
C THR A 100 11.71 18.35 6.02
N GLY A 101 11.32 19.06 7.04
CA GLY A 101 9.94 19.25 7.45
C GLY A 101 9.67 18.74 8.85
N ASP A 102 8.42 18.76 9.22
CA ASP A 102 7.88 18.30 10.50
C ASP A 102 6.43 17.81 10.33
N LEU A 103 5.83 17.33 11.41
CA LEU A 103 4.46 16.79 11.38
C LEU A 103 3.41 17.84 11.00
N ASN A 104 3.60 19.09 11.41
CA ASN A 104 2.64 20.17 11.14
C ASN A 104 2.71 20.69 9.71
N ASN A 105 3.93 20.70 9.14
CA ASN A 105 4.20 21.25 7.81
C ASN A 105 4.38 20.18 6.74
N GLY A 106 4.33 18.88 7.12
CA GLY A 106 4.62 17.78 6.23
C GLY A 106 6.12 17.64 5.93
N PHE A 107 6.49 16.65 5.13
CA PHE A 107 7.88 16.32 4.80
C PHE A 107 8.16 16.48 3.31
N ILE A 108 9.35 17.00 3.01
CA ILE A 108 9.89 17.13 1.66
C ILE A 108 11.18 16.31 1.60
N MET A 109 11.25 15.40 0.65
CA MET A 109 12.48 14.74 0.25
C MET A 109 13.11 15.49 -0.92
N THR A 110 14.39 15.77 -0.83
CA THR A 110 15.19 16.35 -1.92
C THR A 110 16.30 15.37 -2.25
N SER A 111 16.47 15.04 -3.53
CA SER A 111 17.58 14.23 -3.99
C SER A 111 18.29 14.86 -5.17
N VAL A 112 19.62 14.78 -5.16
CA VAL A 112 20.49 15.30 -6.21
C VAL A 112 21.32 14.15 -6.78
N GLY A 113 21.15 13.88 -8.06
CA GLY A 113 21.96 12.92 -8.82
C GLY A 113 23.00 13.64 -9.68
N ARG A 114 24.18 13.04 -9.81
CA ARG A 114 25.31 13.56 -10.57
C ARG A 114 25.97 12.47 -11.40
N GLU A 115 26.27 12.82 -12.66
CA GLU A 115 27.08 12.01 -13.56
C GLU A 115 27.87 12.93 -14.50
N ASP A 116 29.20 12.86 -14.46
CA ASP A 116 30.09 13.81 -15.13
C ASP A 116 29.71 15.26 -14.81
N ASN A 117 29.30 16.01 -15.83
CA ASN A 117 28.84 17.40 -15.71
C ASN A 117 27.31 17.52 -15.56
N ALA A 118 26.57 16.41 -15.65
CA ALA A 118 25.12 16.42 -15.51
C ALA A 118 24.72 16.39 -14.04
N VAL A 119 23.79 17.27 -13.67
CA VAL A 119 23.20 17.34 -12.32
C VAL A 119 21.70 17.40 -12.46
N ARG A 120 21.01 16.51 -11.76
CA ARG A 120 19.54 16.50 -11.68
C ARG A 120 19.10 16.53 -10.23
N THR A 121 18.10 17.37 -9.97
CA THR A 121 17.50 17.47 -8.65
C THR A 121 16.02 17.14 -8.74
N VAL A 122 15.59 16.24 -7.88
CA VAL A 122 14.19 15.82 -7.76
C VAL A 122 13.72 16.05 -6.33
N TYR A 123 12.44 16.35 -6.20
CA TYR A 123 11.77 16.57 -4.93
C TYR A 123 10.53 15.68 -4.84
N ALA A 124 10.18 15.27 -3.64
CA ALA A 124 8.91 14.60 -3.40
C ALA A 124 8.33 15.04 -2.05
N THR A 125 7.00 15.15 -2.00
CA THR A 125 6.27 15.31 -0.74
C THR A 125 5.82 13.94 -0.25
N LEU A 126 5.74 13.80 1.08
CA LEU A 126 5.32 12.59 1.74
C LEU A 126 3.94 12.76 2.38
N GLY A 127 3.09 11.76 2.16
CA GLY A 127 1.89 11.52 2.92
C GLY A 127 1.98 10.23 3.73
N LEU A 128 1.02 10.00 4.60
CA LEU A 128 0.84 8.72 5.28
C LEU A 128 -0.21 7.89 4.56
N ARG A 129 0.05 6.59 4.48
CA ARG A 129 -0.90 5.57 4.03
C ARG A 129 -1.07 4.54 5.14
N GLY A 130 -2.33 4.24 5.47
CA GLY A 130 -2.70 3.22 6.44
C GLY A 130 -2.77 1.83 5.85
N LEU A 131 -3.22 0.88 6.66
CA LEU A 131 -3.44 -0.50 6.24
C LEU A 131 -4.78 -0.68 5.52
N PHE A 132 -5.75 0.20 5.80
CA PHE A 132 -7.16 0.03 5.48
C PHE A 132 -7.66 1.07 4.48
N GLU A 133 -6.93 1.26 3.38
CA GLU A 133 -7.30 2.17 2.28
C GLU A 133 -8.48 1.66 1.43
N HIS A 134 -8.75 0.36 1.51
CA HIS A 134 -9.78 -0.33 0.76
C HIS A 134 -10.80 -0.96 1.70
N ALA A 135 -12.04 -1.09 1.26
CA ALA A 135 -13.04 -1.85 1.98
C ALA A 135 -12.60 -3.32 2.12
N ILE A 136 -12.13 -3.90 1.02
CA ILE A 136 -11.61 -5.26 0.97
C ILE A 136 -10.42 -5.30 0.01
N LEU A 137 -9.26 -5.78 0.49
CA LEU A 137 -8.09 -6.02 -0.34
C LEU A 137 -7.55 -7.42 -0.10
N THR A 138 -7.34 -8.17 -1.17
CA THR A 138 -6.73 -9.50 -1.08
C THR A 138 -5.44 -9.61 -1.88
N LYS A 139 -4.56 -10.54 -1.51
CA LYS A 139 -3.42 -10.92 -2.37
C LYS A 139 -3.86 -11.83 -3.51
N GLY A 140 -4.83 -12.69 -3.25
CA GLY A 140 -5.34 -13.71 -4.15
C GLY A 140 -6.85 -13.59 -4.37
N SER A 141 -7.63 -14.57 -3.97
CA SER A 141 -9.06 -14.61 -4.30
C SER A 141 -9.92 -13.72 -3.40
N LEU A 142 -10.92 -13.09 -4.02
CA LEU A 142 -11.98 -12.34 -3.39
C LEU A 142 -13.32 -12.88 -3.89
N VAL A 143 -14.17 -13.37 -2.99
CA VAL A 143 -15.49 -13.92 -3.35
C VAL A 143 -16.61 -13.21 -2.59
N LEU A 144 -17.51 -12.56 -3.32
CA LEU A 144 -18.73 -11.96 -2.78
C LEU A 144 -19.93 -12.81 -3.16
N LYS A 145 -20.73 -13.22 -2.17
CA LYS A 145 -21.98 -13.98 -2.40
C LYS A 145 -23.06 -13.12 -3.02
N SER A 146 -24.07 -13.80 -3.58
CA SER A 146 -25.20 -13.14 -4.25
C SER A 146 -25.89 -12.14 -3.34
N ASN A 147 -26.29 -11.00 -3.94
CA ASN A 147 -26.98 -9.87 -3.28
C ASN A 147 -26.17 -9.16 -2.20
N THR A 148 -24.86 -9.35 -2.11
CA THR A 148 -24.00 -8.52 -1.26
C THR A 148 -23.98 -7.09 -1.78
N VAL A 149 -24.16 -6.13 -0.88
CA VAL A 149 -23.98 -4.70 -1.17
C VAL A 149 -22.71 -4.23 -0.46
N ILE A 150 -21.80 -3.61 -1.20
CA ILE A 150 -20.62 -2.93 -0.64
C ILE A 150 -20.87 -1.43 -0.75
N ASP A 151 -20.87 -0.74 0.39
CA ASP A 151 -21.11 0.71 0.51
C ASP A 151 -20.14 1.32 1.53
N GLY A 152 -20.23 2.61 1.79
CA GLY A 152 -19.42 3.32 2.78
C GLY A 152 -20.26 3.96 3.88
N TYR A 153 -19.59 4.26 4.98
CA TYR A 153 -20.04 5.14 6.05
C TYR A 153 -18.83 5.79 6.69
N ASN A 154 -19.04 6.77 7.55
CA ASN A 154 -17.96 7.40 8.31
C ASN A 154 -18.33 7.39 9.81
N SER A 155 -17.61 6.58 10.59
CA SER A 155 -17.85 6.46 12.03
C SER A 155 -17.49 7.73 12.81
N ALA A 156 -16.58 8.54 12.28
CA ALA A 156 -16.15 9.81 12.88
C ALA A 156 -17.05 10.99 12.52
N ASP A 157 -17.69 10.96 11.33
CA ASP A 157 -18.63 11.98 10.86
C ASP A 157 -19.88 11.36 10.24
N PRO A 158 -20.96 11.18 11.01
CA PRO A 158 -22.22 10.59 10.50
C PRO A 158 -22.93 11.43 9.44
N PHE A 159 -22.49 12.67 9.21
CA PHE A 159 -23.07 13.56 8.18
C PHE A 159 -22.31 13.50 6.85
N ASP A 160 -21.14 12.87 6.82
CA ASP A 160 -20.43 12.59 5.59
C ASP A 160 -21.20 11.55 4.77
N THR A 161 -21.39 11.83 3.48
CA THR A 161 -22.12 10.97 2.55
C THR A 161 -21.34 10.71 1.25
N GLU A 162 -20.12 11.22 1.16
CA GLU A 162 -19.24 11.06 -0.01
C GLU A 162 -18.13 10.06 0.30
N PHE A 163 -18.33 8.81 -0.08
CA PHE A 163 -17.39 7.72 0.21
C PHE A 163 -16.67 7.24 -1.04
N GLN A 164 -15.38 6.94 -0.88
CA GLN A 164 -14.60 6.23 -1.89
C GLN A 164 -14.46 4.76 -1.48
N VAL A 165 -15.38 3.93 -1.94
CA VAL A 165 -15.37 2.51 -1.61
C VAL A 165 -14.65 1.75 -2.69
N ASN A 166 -13.51 1.16 -2.37
CA ASN A 166 -12.76 0.33 -3.29
C ASN A 166 -12.64 -1.08 -2.74
N ILE A 167 -12.80 -2.08 -3.60
CA ILE A 167 -12.46 -3.46 -3.31
C ILE A 167 -11.48 -3.97 -4.35
N GLY A 168 -10.71 -5.00 -4.03
CA GLY A 168 -9.81 -5.53 -5.05
C GLY A 168 -8.92 -6.67 -4.61
N THR A 169 -8.08 -7.06 -5.55
CA THR A 169 -7.04 -8.04 -5.36
C THR A 169 -5.72 -7.55 -5.95
N GLN A 170 -4.60 -8.00 -5.36
CA GLN A 170 -3.28 -7.84 -5.97
C GLN A 170 -2.96 -8.94 -6.99
N SER A 171 -3.85 -9.92 -7.16
CA SER A 171 -3.70 -10.99 -8.14
C SER A 171 -3.97 -10.51 -9.56
N THR A 172 -3.27 -11.14 -10.50
CA THR A 172 -3.51 -11.03 -11.94
C THR A 172 -4.06 -12.32 -12.54
N GLU A 173 -4.37 -13.32 -11.69
CA GLU A 173 -4.87 -14.61 -12.13
C GLU A 173 -6.35 -14.54 -12.54
N ASP A 174 -6.73 -15.36 -13.50
CA ASP A 174 -8.08 -15.41 -14.02
C ASP A 174 -9.09 -15.79 -12.93
N SER A 175 -10.20 -15.03 -12.86
CA SER A 175 -11.27 -15.24 -11.87
C SER A 175 -10.83 -15.11 -10.41
N ALA A 176 -9.77 -14.36 -10.12
CA ALA A 176 -9.35 -14.07 -8.74
C ALA A 176 -10.43 -13.28 -7.98
N VAL A 177 -11.19 -12.43 -8.65
CA VAL A 177 -12.37 -11.76 -8.08
C VAL A 177 -13.63 -12.41 -8.63
N VAL A 178 -14.51 -12.88 -7.75
CA VAL A 178 -15.80 -13.47 -8.12
C VAL A 178 -16.92 -12.63 -7.53
N LEU A 179 -17.66 -11.95 -8.40
CA LEU A 179 -18.85 -11.16 -8.06
C LEU A 179 -20.08 -11.95 -8.49
N ASN A 180 -20.78 -12.54 -7.52
CA ASN A 180 -21.98 -13.32 -7.80
C ASN A 180 -23.17 -12.44 -8.19
N SER A 181 -24.23 -13.04 -8.70
CA SER A 181 -25.41 -12.35 -9.18
C SER A 181 -26.04 -11.45 -8.11
N GLY A 182 -26.35 -10.22 -8.47
CA GLY A 182 -26.99 -9.23 -7.58
C GLY A 182 -26.02 -8.55 -6.61
N VAL A 183 -24.71 -8.83 -6.69
CA VAL A 183 -23.69 -8.04 -5.98
C VAL A 183 -23.76 -6.59 -6.46
N ASN A 184 -23.67 -5.65 -5.53
CA ASN A 184 -23.68 -4.21 -5.83
C ASN A 184 -22.54 -3.52 -5.07
N VAL A 185 -21.46 -3.18 -5.78
CA VAL A 185 -20.33 -2.42 -5.24
C VAL A 185 -20.53 -0.96 -5.59
N LYS A 186 -20.74 -0.11 -4.59
CA LYS A 186 -20.87 1.34 -4.80
C LYS A 186 -19.51 2.03 -4.89
N GLY A 187 -18.64 1.50 -5.71
CA GLY A 187 -17.28 1.96 -5.93
C GLY A 187 -16.55 1.07 -6.92
N ASP A 188 -15.25 1.20 -6.97
CA ASP A 188 -14.42 0.57 -7.99
C ASP A 188 -13.91 -0.81 -7.57
N VAL A 189 -13.65 -1.65 -8.58
CA VAL A 189 -13.02 -2.97 -8.40
C VAL A 189 -11.64 -2.97 -9.03
N LEU A 190 -10.62 -3.18 -8.20
CA LEU A 190 -9.22 -3.11 -8.60
C LEU A 190 -8.62 -4.51 -8.75
N VAL A 191 -7.76 -4.71 -9.76
CA VAL A 191 -6.97 -5.93 -9.93
C VAL A 191 -5.48 -5.62 -9.87
N GLY A 192 -4.65 -6.65 -9.67
CA GLY A 192 -3.21 -6.50 -9.49
C GLY A 192 -2.50 -5.77 -10.63
N LEU A 193 -1.29 -5.30 -10.35
CA LEU A 193 -0.45 -4.55 -11.29
C LEU A 193 -0.28 -5.31 -12.61
N GLY A 194 -0.73 -4.69 -13.71
CA GLY A 194 -0.68 -5.27 -15.05
C GLY A 194 -1.74 -6.34 -15.32
N GLY A 195 -2.65 -6.61 -14.38
CA GLY A 195 -3.79 -7.50 -14.57
C GLY A 195 -4.82 -6.91 -15.54
N ASN A 196 -5.49 -7.79 -16.29
CA ASN A 196 -6.62 -7.40 -17.13
C ASN A 196 -7.94 -7.61 -16.38
N PRO A 197 -8.70 -6.56 -16.04
CA PRO A 197 -9.97 -6.69 -15.33
C PRO A 197 -10.94 -7.68 -15.97
N ASP A 198 -11.00 -7.74 -17.31
CA ASP A 198 -11.92 -8.62 -18.05
C ASP A 198 -11.68 -10.11 -17.80
N THR A 199 -10.46 -10.50 -17.39
CA THR A 199 -10.11 -11.91 -17.09
C THR A 199 -10.02 -12.18 -15.61
N VAL A 200 -9.50 -11.23 -14.83
CA VAL A 200 -9.31 -11.36 -13.39
C VAL A 200 -10.64 -11.30 -12.64
N ILE A 201 -11.60 -10.49 -13.14
CA ILE A 201 -12.92 -10.34 -12.52
C ILE A 201 -13.92 -11.25 -13.24
N LYS A 202 -14.41 -12.25 -12.50
CA LYS A 202 -15.56 -13.05 -12.93
C LYS A 202 -16.85 -12.39 -12.44
N ASP A 203 -17.44 -11.61 -13.32
CA ASP A 203 -18.72 -10.93 -13.06
C ASP A 203 -19.90 -11.79 -13.51
N LEU A 204 -20.78 -12.14 -12.57
CA LEU A 204 -21.99 -12.95 -12.82
C LEU A 204 -23.28 -12.10 -12.78
N GLY A 205 -23.19 -10.83 -13.10
CA GLY A 205 -24.30 -9.87 -13.12
C GLY A 205 -24.29 -8.95 -11.90
N ALA A 206 -23.12 -8.52 -11.48
CA ALA A 206 -22.93 -7.49 -10.46
C ALA A 206 -23.15 -6.09 -11.03
N LYS A 207 -23.29 -5.12 -10.13
CA LYS A 207 -23.22 -3.69 -10.42
C LYS A 207 -21.97 -3.14 -9.71
N THR A 208 -21.11 -2.46 -10.44
CA THR A 208 -19.87 -1.87 -9.90
C THR A 208 -19.70 -0.47 -10.49
N GLY A 209 -18.82 0.32 -9.89
CA GLY A 209 -18.15 1.44 -10.56
C GLY A 209 -17.21 0.93 -11.66
N ASP A 210 -16.06 1.60 -11.79
CA ASP A 210 -15.06 1.19 -12.77
C ASP A 210 -14.34 -0.12 -12.36
N GLN A 211 -13.99 -0.94 -13.34
CA GLN A 211 -13.14 -2.12 -13.15
C GLN A 211 -11.76 -1.80 -13.71
N LEU A 212 -10.77 -1.65 -12.83
CA LEU A 212 -9.49 -1.03 -13.16
C LEU A 212 -8.32 -1.98 -12.93
N GLY A 213 -7.36 -1.97 -13.85
CA GLY A 213 -6.05 -2.57 -13.64
C GLY A 213 -5.20 -1.73 -12.70
N GLY A 214 -4.57 -2.36 -11.72
CA GLY A 214 -3.68 -1.66 -10.78
C GLY A 214 -2.48 -1.02 -11.47
N THR A 215 -2.13 0.18 -11.06
CA THR A 215 -0.93 0.90 -11.50
C THR A 215 0.26 0.66 -10.57
N GLU A 216 -0.01 0.28 -9.34
CA GLU A 216 0.96 -0.12 -8.31
C GLU A 216 0.35 -1.19 -7.41
N ASN A 217 1.18 -1.94 -6.71
CA ASN A 217 0.72 -2.83 -5.64
C ASN A 217 0.81 -2.09 -4.31
N ASP A 218 -0.27 -2.09 -3.54
CA ASP A 218 -0.25 -1.55 -2.20
C ASP A 218 0.73 -2.35 -1.33
N PRO A 219 1.59 -1.67 -0.56
CA PRO A 219 2.45 -2.35 0.36
C PRO A 219 1.62 -3.04 1.46
N LEU A 220 1.87 -4.32 1.69
CA LEU A 220 1.28 -5.08 2.78
C LEU A 220 2.37 -5.37 3.83
N PRO A 221 2.66 -4.42 4.74
CA PRO A 221 3.72 -4.57 5.72
C PRO A 221 3.43 -5.73 6.68
N THR A 222 4.49 -6.40 7.12
CA THR A 222 4.38 -7.37 8.21
C THR A 222 4.14 -6.63 9.52
N ILE A 223 3.07 -6.97 10.20
CA ILE A 223 2.74 -6.49 11.53
C ILE A 223 3.37 -7.44 12.56
N THR A 224 3.89 -6.87 13.63
CA THR A 224 4.46 -7.62 14.75
C THR A 224 3.81 -7.18 16.05
N PRO A 225 3.50 -8.11 16.95
CA PRO A 225 2.95 -7.76 18.26
C PRO A 225 3.86 -6.79 19.02
N PRO A 226 3.31 -5.88 19.82
CA PRO A 226 4.11 -5.00 20.68
C PRO A 226 5.03 -5.79 21.61
N ALA A 227 6.34 -5.49 21.58
CA ALA A 227 7.33 -6.16 22.43
C ALA A 227 7.15 -5.90 23.93
N THR A 228 6.26 -4.99 24.28
CA THR A 228 5.90 -4.65 25.67
C THR A 228 4.87 -5.60 26.28
N LEU A 229 4.20 -6.43 25.48
CA LEU A 229 3.24 -7.41 25.96
C LEU A 229 3.95 -8.48 26.79
N LYS A 230 3.51 -8.64 28.02
CA LYS A 230 4.07 -9.63 28.94
C LYS A 230 3.56 -11.02 28.57
N ASP A 231 4.46 -11.97 28.46
CA ASP A 231 4.11 -13.39 28.35
C ASP A 231 3.53 -13.87 29.69
N THR A 232 2.27 -14.29 29.66
CA THR A 232 1.56 -14.80 30.85
C THR A 232 1.81 -16.28 31.06
N GLY A 233 2.18 -17.02 30.01
CA GLY A 233 2.27 -18.49 30.02
C GLY A 233 0.92 -19.18 30.19
N LEU A 234 -0.20 -18.48 30.00
CA LEU A 234 -1.55 -18.97 30.25
C LEU A 234 -2.37 -19.00 28.95
N ASP A 235 -3.47 -19.76 28.98
CA ASP A 235 -4.56 -19.68 28.02
C ASP A 235 -5.72 -18.85 28.62
N LEU A 236 -6.49 -18.18 27.76
CA LEU A 236 -7.77 -17.58 28.16
C LEU A 236 -8.88 -18.62 27.93
N THR A 237 -9.49 -19.08 29.03
CA THR A 237 -10.50 -20.14 28.96
C THR A 237 -11.77 -19.75 29.71
N ALA A 238 -12.93 -19.98 29.06
CA ALA A 238 -14.23 -19.88 29.76
C ALA A 238 -15.11 -21.05 29.36
N LYS A 239 -15.63 -21.76 30.36
CA LYS A 239 -16.53 -22.91 30.16
C LYS A 239 -17.83 -22.69 30.87
N SER A 240 -18.88 -22.32 30.14
CA SER A 240 -20.20 -22.01 30.70
C SER A 240 -20.16 -20.86 31.72
N GLU A 241 -19.30 -19.92 31.52
CA GLU A 241 -19.10 -18.75 32.40
C GLU A 241 -18.64 -17.56 31.58
N THR A 242 -18.69 -16.38 32.14
CA THR A 242 -18.13 -15.16 31.56
C THR A 242 -16.77 -14.89 32.20
N LEU A 243 -15.76 -14.77 31.35
CA LEU A 243 -14.43 -14.27 31.69
C LEU A 243 -14.37 -12.81 31.25
N THR A 244 -14.37 -11.88 32.19
CA THR A 244 -14.20 -10.45 31.91
C THR A 244 -12.73 -10.09 31.98
N ILE A 245 -12.23 -9.41 30.96
CA ILE A 245 -10.87 -8.88 30.86
C ILE A 245 -10.89 -7.37 30.67
N THR A 246 -9.85 -6.72 31.17
CA THR A 246 -9.66 -5.27 31.13
C THR A 246 -8.30 -4.92 30.54
N GLN A 247 -8.00 -3.65 30.39
CA GLN A 247 -6.68 -3.20 29.92
C GLN A 247 -5.50 -3.79 30.74
N ALA A 248 -5.71 -4.07 32.03
CA ALA A 248 -4.68 -4.66 32.89
C ALA A 248 -4.32 -6.10 32.50
N ASP A 249 -5.22 -6.79 31.80
CA ASP A 249 -5.04 -8.16 31.30
C ASP A 249 -4.40 -8.21 29.92
N SER A 250 -3.98 -7.07 29.37
CA SER A 250 -3.22 -7.02 28.11
C SER A 250 -1.92 -7.81 28.22
N GLY A 251 -1.69 -8.74 27.28
CA GLY A 251 -0.54 -9.63 27.36
C GLY A 251 -0.47 -10.66 26.23
N GLN A 252 0.57 -11.49 26.31
CA GLN A 252 0.71 -12.66 25.44
C GLN A 252 0.11 -13.88 26.14
N TYR A 253 -0.70 -14.64 25.39
CA TYR A 253 -1.37 -15.86 25.82
C TYR A 253 -1.13 -17.00 24.81
N GLY A 254 -1.34 -18.25 25.26
CA GLY A 254 -1.28 -19.40 24.38
C GLY A 254 -2.49 -19.44 23.45
N ASN A 255 -3.63 -19.85 23.98
CA ASN A 255 -4.88 -19.98 23.21
C ASN A 255 -6.01 -19.17 23.87
N ILE A 256 -7.06 -18.89 23.06
CA ILE A 256 -8.39 -18.56 23.59
C ILE A 256 -9.28 -19.77 23.33
N SER A 257 -9.83 -20.37 24.39
CA SER A 257 -10.70 -21.54 24.27
C SER A 257 -11.99 -21.34 25.03
N LEU A 258 -13.09 -21.12 24.32
CA LEU A 258 -14.40 -20.91 24.90
C LEU A 258 -15.29 -22.13 24.62
N ALA A 259 -15.91 -22.68 25.66
CA ALA A 259 -16.75 -23.86 25.56
C ALA A 259 -18.13 -23.66 26.21
N ALA A 260 -19.13 -24.27 25.62
CA ALA A 260 -20.48 -24.30 26.12
C ALA A 260 -20.80 -25.69 26.70
N SER A 261 -21.49 -25.74 27.84
CA SER A 261 -22.03 -26.95 28.40
C SER A 261 -23.50 -26.76 28.81
N LYS A 262 -23.77 -25.95 29.83
CA LYS A 262 -25.12 -25.52 30.19
C LYS A 262 -25.49 -24.15 29.66
N GLN A 263 -24.51 -23.28 29.56
CA GLN A 263 -24.60 -21.95 28.96
C GLN A 263 -23.34 -21.69 28.14
N ALA A 264 -23.29 -20.62 27.35
CA ALA A 264 -22.14 -20.24 26.58
C ALA A 264 -20.95 -19.86 27.45
N GLY A 265 -19.72 -20.17 27.03
CA GLY A 265 -18.52 -19.52 27.51
C GLY A 265 -18.40 -18.16 26.82
N ILE A 266 -18.16 -17.11 27.59
CA ILE A 266 -18.08 -15.73 27.07
C ILE A 266 -16.73 -15.13 27.50
N LEU A 267 -16.02 -14.54 26.55
CA LEU A 267 -14.94 -13.61 26.81
C LEU A 267 -15.47 -12.19 26.63
N GLU A 268 -15.56 -11.46 27.73
CA GLU A 268 -16.06 -10.09 27.75
C GLU A 268 -14.91 -9.12 27.96
N VAL A 269 -14.78 -8.13 27.06
CA VAL A 269 -13.82 -7.04 27.18
C VAL A 269 -14.56 -5.83 27.72
N ASP A 270 -14.29 -5.48 28.98
CA ASP A 270 -14.97 -4.38 29.69
C ASP A 270 -13.97 -3.59 30.56
N GLY A 271 -13.48 -2.49 30.02
CA GLY A 271 -12.56 -1.59 30.73
C GLY A 271 -11.30 -1.22 29.94
N GLY A 272 -11.45 -0.33 28.98
CA GLY A 272 -10.35 0.31 28.24
C GLY A 272 -9.82 -0.50 27.05
N ASP A 273 -8.62 -0.17 26.62
CA ASP A 273 -8.01 -0.74 25.43
C ASP A 273 -7.23 -2.02 25.77
N VAL A 274 -7.76 -3.16 25.38
CA VAL A 274 -7.15 -4.47 25.63
C VAL A 274 -6.37 -4.91 24.41
N VAL A 275 -5.10 -5.29 24.61
CA VAL A 275 -4.22 -5.79 23.56
C VAL A 275 -3.76 -7.21 23.90
N LEU A 276 -4.11 -8.17 23.06
CA LEU A 276 -3.76 -9.57 23.22
C LEU A 276 -2.84 -10.04 22.10
N TYR A 277 -1.82 -10.81 22.46
CA TYR A 277 -1.06 -11.60 21.49
C TYR A 277 -1.32 -13.08 21.74
N ILE A 278 -1.97 -13.74 20.79
CA ILE A 278 -2.35 -15.15 20.85
C ILE A 278 -1.37 -15.96 19.99
N THR A 279 -0.50 -16.72 20.62
CA THR A 279 0.51 -17.54 19.95
C THR A 279 -0.04 -18.86 19.38
N GLY A 280 -1.20 -19.29 19.88
CA GLY A 280 -1.95 -20.45 19.42
C GLY A 280 -3.22 -20.05 18.68
N ASN A 281 -4.28 -20.80 18.90
CA ASN A 281 -5.56 -20.64 18.22
C ASN A 281 -6.61 -19.92 19.10
N ILE A 282 -7.61 -19.36 18.43
CA ILE A 282 -8.87 -18.92 19.04
C ILE A 282 -9.94 -19.95 18.65
N ASP A 283 -10.40 -20.75 19.62
CA ASP A 283 -11.42 -21.78 19.44
C ASP A 283 -12.68 -21.40 20.22
N LEU A 284 -13.73 -21.03 19.51
CA LEU A 284 -15.03 -20.73 20.06
C LEU A 284 -15.97 -21.92 19.80
N GLY A 285 -16.29 -22.66 20.84
CA GLY A 285 -17.33 -23.69 20.79
C GLY A 285 -18.69 -23.13 20.40
N ASN A 286 -19.66 -24.01 20.21
CA ASN A 286 -21.02 -23.60 19.81
C ASN A 286 -21.60 -22.58 20.78
N THR A 287 -22.21 -21.54 20.23
CA THR A 287 -22.86 -20.44 20.98
C THR A 287 -21.95 -19.57 21.87
N CYS A 288 -20.66 -19.85 21.90
CA CYS A 288 -19.69 -19.05 22.66
C CYS A 288 -19.45 -17.69 22.01
N GLU A 289 -19.03 -16.71 22.82
CA GLU A 289 -18.94 -15.34 22.36
C GLU A 289 -17.68 -14.63 22.83
N ILE A 290 -17.12 -13.79 21.95
CA ILE A 290 -16.20 -12.70 22.34
C ILE A 290 -16.97 -11.41 22.11
N ILE A 291 -17.12 -10.61 23.18
CA ILE A 291 -17.91 -9.38 23.18
C ILE A 291 -17.03 -8.22 23.68
N VAL A 292 -16.90 -7.19 22.86
CA VAL A 292 -16.28 -5.93 23.27
C VAL A 292 -17.38 -4.96 23.71
N LYS A 293 -17.35 -4.56 24.97
CA LYS A 293 -18.33 -3.63 25.53
C LYS A 293 -18.14 -2.20 25.03
N ASP A 294 -19.17 -1.40 25.18
CA ASP A 294 -19.08 0.03 24.89
C ASP A 294 -17.96 0.69 25.72
N ASN A 295 -17.28 1.67 25.13
CA ASN A 295 -16.10 2.34 25.68
C ASN A 295 -14.88 1.41 25.95
N SER A 296 -14.82 0.27 25.29
CA SER A 296 -13.69 -0.64 25.32
C SER A 296 -13.22 -0.94 23.88
N SER A 297 -11.97 -1.35 23.73
CA SER A 297 -11.45 -1.84 22.47
C SER A 297 -10.67 -3.14 22.64
N LEU A 298 -10.62 -3.96 21.60
CA LEU A 298 -9.87 -5.21 21.58
C LEU A 298 -9.01 -5.29 20.34
N THR A 299 -7.70 -5.34 20.56
CA THR A 299 -6.71 -5.61 19.51
C THR A 299 -6.12 -7.00 19.72
N ILE A 300 -6.26 -7.87 18.73
CA ILE A 300 -5.72 -9.24 18.77
C ILE A 300 -4.66 -9.40 17.68
N TYR A 301 -3.43 -9.73 18.10
CA TYR A 301 -2.40 -10.31 17.25
C TYR A 301 -2.50 -11.83 17.37
N ILE A 302 -2.55 -12.54 16.24
CA ILE A 302 -2.75 -14.00 16.25
C ILE A 302 -1.83 -14.72 15.28
N ASP A 303 -1.10 -15.73 15.77
CA ASP A 303 -0.25 -16.61 14.95
C ASP A 303 -1.01 -17.82 14.40
N GLY A 304 -1.98 -18.33 15.14
CA GLY A 304 -2.77 -19.51 14.78
C GLY A 304 -4.08 -19.18 14.06
N ASP A 305 -5.00 -20.11 14.09
CA ASP A 305 -6.30 -20.04 13.43
C ASP A 305 -7.39 -19.47 14.35
N ILE A 306 -8.45 -18.90 13.74
CA ILE A 306 -9.73 -18.64 14.42
C ILE A 306 -10.73 -19.67 13.93
N ILE A 307 -11.29 -20.44 14.87
CA ILE A 307 -12.27 -21.49 14.64
C ILE A 307 -13.53 -21.16 15.39
N THR A 308 -14.65 -21.00 14.69
CA THR A 308 -15.93 -20.65 15.32
C THR A 308 -16.97 -21.75 15.11
N GLY A 309 -17.55 -22.22 16.21
CA GLY A 309 -18.62 -23.21 16.20
C GLY A 309 -19.97 -22.63 15.72
N ASN A 310 -21.01 -23.48 15.73
CA ASN A 310 -22.35 -23.05 15.32
C ASN A 310 -22.94 -22.03 16.31
N GLY A 311 -23.40 -20.91 15.80
CA GLY A 311 -23.96 -19.83 16.63
C GLY A 311 -22.94 -19.15 17.54
N ALA A 312 -21.65 -19.37 17.34
CA ALA A 312 -20.61 -18.55 17.96
C ALA A 312 -20.64 -17.12 17.40
N SER A 313 -20.11 -16.18 18.16
CA SER A 313 -20.10 -14.78 17.78
C SER A 313 -18.85 -14.06 18.26
N ILE A 314 -18.29 -13.24 17.39
CA ILE A 314 -17.27 -12.26 17.73
C ILE A 314 -17.81 -10.90 17.31
N GLY A 315 -17.87 -9.93 18.25
CA GLY A 315 -18.42 -8.63 17.92
C GLY A 315 -18.23 -7.59 19.02
N THR A 316 -18.76 -6.41 18.75
CA THR A 316 -18.72 -5.25 19.66
C THR A 316 -20.10 -4.67 19.88
N GLU A 317 -20.30 -4.08 21.07
CA GLU A 317 -21.51 -3.31 21.40
C GLU A 317 -21.37 -1.81 21.09
N ASN A 318 -20.30 -1.38 20.43
CA ASN A 318 -20.06 0.01 20.09
C ASN A 318 -21.18 0.58 19.19
N PRO A 319 -21.94 1.58 19.64
CA PRO A 319 -23.06 2.12 18.89
C PRO A 319 -22.65 2.98 17.69
N THR A 320 -21.43 3.55 17.68
CA THR A 320 -20.94 4.40 16.59
C THR A 320 -20.44 3.58 15.39
N LYS A 321 -20.32 2.26 15.55
CA LYS A 321 -19.73 1.37 14.53
C LYS A 321 -18.29 1.73 14.17
N ASP A 322 -17.53 2.31 15.12
CA ASP A 322 -16.10 2.54 14.92
C ASP A 322 -15.39 1.21 14.75
N ALA A 323 -14.90 1.00 13.53
CA ALA A 323 -14.26 -0.26 13.14
C ALA A 323 -12.93 -0.52 13.90
N MET A 324 -12.30 0.50 14.46
CA MET A 324 -11.08 0.35 15.26
C MET A 324 -11.35 -0.21 16.67
N THR A 325 -12.61 -0.37 17.06
CA THR A 325 -12.99 -0.98 18.35
C THR A 325 -12.62 -2.47 18.42
N LEU A 326 -12.61 -3.18 17.29
CA LEU A 326 -12.25 -4.60 17.21
C LEU A 326 -11.26 -4.83 16.06
N GLN A 327 -10.03 -5.20 16.40
CA GLN A 327 -8.94 -5.30 15.45
C GLN A 327 -8.29 -6.68 15.50
N PHE A 328 -8.12 -7.31 14.33
CA PHE A 328 -7.39 -8.57 14.17
C PHE A 328 -6.18 -8.37 13.28
N TYR A 329 -5.02 -8.71 13.80
CA TYR A 329 -3.75 -8.73 13.06
C TYR A 329 -3.23 -10.17 12.98
N GLY A 330 -3.36 -10.79 11.80
CA GLY A 330 -2.79 -12.12 11.52
C GLY A 330 -1.28 -12.04 11.36
N THR A 331 -0.54 -12.64 12.27
CA THR A 331 0.92 -12.67 12.30
C THR A 331 1.50 -13.99 11.81
N GLY A 332 0.64 -14.95 11.49
CA GLY A 332 1.02 -16.26 10.97
C GLY A 332 1.81 -16.19 9.66
N SER A 333 2.73 -17.13 9.47
CA SER A 333 3.65 -17.16 8.32
C SER A 333 3.06 -17.66 7.01
N GLY A 334 1.80 -18.14 7.01
CA GLY A 334 1.07 -18.63 5.85
C GLY A 334 0.17 -19.83 6.17
N GLY A 335 -0.88 -19.99 5.38
CA GLY A 335 -1.87 -21.05 5.59
C GLY A 335 -2.80 -20.83 6.78
N GLN A 336 -2.77 -19.66 7.41
CA GLN A 336 -3.64 -19.28 8.51
C GLN A 336 -5.09 -19.18 8.01
N ASN A 337 -6.06 -19.62 8.83
CA ASN A 337 -7.48 -19.56 8.53
C ASN A 337 -8.24 -18.84 9.63
N LEU A 338 -8.94 -17.76 9.27
CA LEU A 338 -9.73 -16.95 10.19
C LEU A 338 -11.22 -17.10 9.84
N ASP A 339 -11.92 -18.05 10.49
CA ASP A 339 -13.37 -18.23 10.38
C ASP A 339 -14.07 -17.37 11.45
N ILE A 340 -14.60 -16.22 11.05
CA ILE A 340 -15.23 -15.24 11.94
C ILE A 340 -16.73 -15.26 11.75
N LYS A 341 -17.46 -15.45 12.83
CA LYS A 341 -18.93 -15.42 12.84
C LYS A 341 -19.44 -14.31 13.74
N ALA A 342 -20.53 -13.68 13.31
CA ALA A 342 -21.29 -12.73 14.10
C ALA A 342 -22.78 -13.10 14.07
N LYS A 343 -23.40 -13.15 15.23
CA LYS A 343 -24.85 -13.47 15.36
C LYS A 343 -25.74 -12.41 14.73
N ASN A 344 -25.30 -11.17 14.82
CA ASN A 344 -26.01 -10.01 14.29
C ASN A 344 -25.10 -9.27 13.30
N GLU A 345 -24.68 -8.10 13.68
CA GLU A 345 -23.75 -7.27 12.94
C GLU A 345 -22.29 -7.63 13.32
N TRP A 346 -21.38 -7.42 12.39
CA TRP A 346 -19.97 -7.44 12.67
C TRP A 346 -19.37 -6.05 12.46
N THR A 347 -18.56 -5.57 13.38
CA THR A 347 -17.84 -4.29 13.24
C THR A 347 -16.39 -4.52 13.65
N GLY A 348 -15.46 -4.20 12.75
CA GLY A 348 -14.04 -4.37 13.05
C GLY A 348 -13.14 -4.25 11.82
N VAL A 349 -11.87 -4.45 12.04
CA VAL A 349 -10.86 -4.54 10.99
C VAL A 349 -10.07 -5.84 11.07
N ILE A 350 -9.71 -6.37 9.92
CA ILE A 350 -8.87 -7.57 9.82
C ILE A 350 -7.70 -7.25 8.90
N TYR A 351 -6.50 -7.34 9.43
CA TYR A 351 -5.27 -7.27 8.65
C TYR A 351 -4.51 -8.59 8.79
N ALA A 352 -4.71 -9.49 7.83
CA ALA A 352 -4.12 -10.82 7.83
C ALA A 352 -3.65 -11.20 6.42
N PRO A 353 -2.62 -10.53 5.86
CA PRO A 353 -2.24 -10.67 4.45
C PRO A 353 -1.72 -12.06 4.07
N ASN A 354 -1.55 -12.97 5.03
CA ASN A 354 -1.14 -14.35 4.80
C ASN A 354 -2.24 -15.36 5.16
N ALA A 355 -3.42 -14.90 5.60
CA ALA A 355 -4.53 -15.75 6.01
C ALA A 355 -5.64 -15.82 4.96
N HIS A 356 -6.34 -16.94 4.94
CA HIS A 356 -7.69 -17.01 4.38
C HIS A 356 -8.68 -16.52 5.42
N VAL A 357 -9.60 -15.64 5.03
CA VAL A 357 -10.62 -15.08 5.91
C VAL A 357 -12.01 -15.42 5.40
N ASP A 358 -12.80 -16.09 6.23
CA ASP A 358 -14.21 -16.30 6.06
C ASP A 358 -14.98 -15.41 7.03
N LEU A 359 -15.88 -14.56 6.52
CA LEU A 359 -16.75 -13.74 7.37
C LEU A 359 -18.21 -14.15 7.19
N HIS A 360 -18.87 -14.51 8.30
CA HIS A 360 -20.27 -14.88 8.37
C HIS A 360 -21.00 -13.91 9.33
N ALA A 361 -21.56 -12.83 8.82
CA ALA A 361 -22.43 -11.95 9.58
C ALA A 361 -23.89 -12.21 9.23
N ASN A 362 -24.76 -12.46 10.21
CA ASN A 362 -26.20 -12.62 9.94
C ASN A 362 -26.89 -11.27 9.64
N GLY A 363 -26.30 -10.17 10.09
CA GLY A 363 -26.65 -8.81 9.75
C GLY A 363 -25.59 -8.16 8.88
N ASP A 364 -25.51 -6.85 8.94
CA ASP A 364 -24.54 -6.06 8.19
C ASP A 364 -23.12 -6.18 8.79
N ALA A 365 -22.11 -5.99 7.96
CA ALA A 365 -20.72 -5.94 8.37
C ALA A 365 -20.13 -4.54 8.13
N TYR A 366 -19.27 -4.07 9.03
CA TYR A 366 -18.71 -2.73 9.04
C TYR A 366 -17.18 -2.77 9.23
N GLY A 367 -16.43 -2.03 8.43
CA GLY A 367 -15.00 -1.88 8.60
C GLY A 367 -14.17 -2.16 7.35
N SER A 368 -13.02 -2.84 7.52
CA SER A 368 -12.11 -3.15 6.42
C SER A 368 -11.40 -4.50 6.61
N ILE A 369 -11.10 -5.17 5.50
CA ILE A 369 -10.42 -6.47 5.50
C ILE A 369 -9.27 -6.48 4.49
N VAL A 370 -8.09 -6.83 4.98
CA VAL A 370 -6.90 -7.12 4.17
C VAL A 370 -6.47 -8.56 4.45
N ALA A 371 -6.51 -9.42 3.42
CA ALA A 371 -6.28 -10.85 3.57
C ALA A 371 -5.45 -11.46 2.43
N SER A 372 -5.01 -12.71 2.58
CA SER A 372 -4.51 -13.48 1.44
C SER A 372 -5.64 -13.84 0.48
N SER A 373 -6.75 -14.30 1.04
CA SER A 373 -8.01 -14.53 0.32
C SER A 373 -9.18 -14.27 1.24
N PHE A 374 -10.31 -13.88 0.68
CA PHE A 374 -11.50 -13.51 1.44
C PHE A 374 -12.77 -14.03 0.80
N GLU A 375 -13.67 -14.57 1.63
CA GLU A 375 -15.02 -14.92 1.23
C GLU A 375 -16.03 -14.32 2.21
N PHE A 376 -16.95 -13.49 1.70
CA PHE A 376 -18.11 -13.02 2.44
C PHE A 376 -19.25 -14.01 2.25
N LYS A 377 -19.57 -14.79 3.28
CA LYS A 377 -20.44 -15.98 3.18
C LYS A 377 -21.92 -15.65 3.09
N ASN A 378 -22.36 -14.53 3.59
CA ASN A 378 -23.77 -14.12 3.59
C ASN A 378 -24.00 -13.02 2.56
N GLY A 379 -25.20 -12.98 1.95
CA GLY A 379 -25.61 -11.92 1.05
C GLY A 379 -26.15 -10.69 1.81
N SER A 380 -25.42 -10.21 2.81
CA SER A 380 -25.72 -9.01 3.60
C SER A 380 -24.92 -7.80 3.13
N ASN A 381 -25.16 -6.63 3.69
CA ASN A 381 -24.41 -5.43 3.35
C ASN A 381 -23.05 -5.42 4.06
N TYR A 382 -22.08 -4.86 3.38
CA TYR A 382 -20.75 -4.59 3.92
C TYR A 382 -20.46 -3.09 3.76
N TYR A 383 -20.18 -2.41 4.87
CA TYR A 383 -19.94 -0.97 4.89
C TYR A 383 -18.49 -0.69 5.25
N TYR A 384 -17.79 0.00 4.35
CA TYR A 384 -16.45 0.48 4.60
C TYR A 384 -16.47 1.73 5.48
N ASP A 385 -15.67 1.75 6.53
CA ASP A 385 -15.53 2.92 7.39
C ASP A 385 -14.50 3.90 6.80
N GLU A 386 -14.95 5.02 6.26
CA GLU A 386 -14.09 6.03 5.67
C GLU A 386 -13.11 6.67 6.70
N ALA A 387 -13.47 6.68 7.99
CA ALA A 387 -12.60 7.16 9.06
C ALA A 387 -11.28 6.40 9.14
N LEU A 388 -11.20 5.15 8.63
CA LEU A 388 -9.99 4.34 8.57
C LEU A 388 -8.89 4.92 7.67
N ARG A 389 -9.21 5.84 6.76
CA ARG A 389 -8.23 6.56 5.94
C ARG A 389 -7.53 7.67 6.71
N GLU A 390 -8.13 8.13 7.80
CA GLU A 390 -7.55 9.17 8.63
C GLU A 390 -6.50 8.60 9.58
N VAL A 391 -5.30 8.31 9.05
CA VAL A 391 -4.23 7.67 9.80
C VAL A 391 -3.33 8.66 10.52
N SER A 392 -2.84 8.24 11.68
CA SER A 392 -1.82 8.92 12.48
C SER A 392 -0.46 8.25 12.28
N ILE A 393 0.61 9.01 12.51
CA ILE A 393 1.98 8.50 12.45
C ILE A 393 2.26 7.41 13.51
N GLU A 394 1.45 7.33 14.56
CA GLU A 394 1.56 6.33 15.63
C GLU A 394 0.73 5.05 15.35
N ASP A 395 -0.09 5.04 14.28
CA ASP A 395 -0.90 3.86 13.97
C ASP A 395 -0.04 2.69 13.49
N GLU A 396 -0.56 1.48 13.70
CA GLU A 396 0.11 0.26 13.24
C GLU A 396 0.16 0.16 11.73
N GLY A 397 1.31 -0.31 11.21
CA GLY A 397 1.50 -0.59 9.80
C GLY A 397 1.46 0.61 8.86
N VAL A 398 1.30 1.83 9.40
CA VAL A 398 1.34 3.05 8.61
C VAL A 398 2.69 3.20 7.89
N SER A 399 2.66 3.74 6.69
CA SER A 399 3.84 3.97 5.88
C SER A 399 3.83 5.33 5.22
N PHE A 400 5.02 5.93 5.05
CA PHE A 400 5.16 7.08 4.17
C PHE A 400 5.09 6.64 2.72
N VAL A 401 4.35 7.41 1.93
CA VAL A 401 4.25 7.29 0.47
C VAL A 401 4.57 8.61 -0.19
N VAL A 402 4.95 8.57 -1.46
CA VAL A 402 5.13 9.77 -2.27
C VAL A 402 3.76 10.25 -2.73
N GLU A 403 3.35 11.45 -2.30
CA GLU A 403 2.12 12.09 -2.78
C GLU A 403 2.33 12.83 -4.09
N ARG A 404 3.44 13.58 -4.16
CA ARG A 404 3.78 14.38 -5.34
C ARG A 404 5.26 14.31 -5.61
N TRP A 405 5.59 14.27 -6.88
CA TRP A 405 6.95 14.27 -7.36
C TRP A 405 7.19 15.48 -8.27
N TYR A 406 8.37 16.11 -8.14
CA TYR A 406 8.75 17.30 -8.90
C TYR A 406 10.17 17.15 -9.40
N GLU A 407 10.40 17.50 -10.68
CA GLU A 407 11.75 17.68 -11.20
C GLU A 407 12.18 19.14 -11.05
N GLY A 408 13.32 19.39 -10.38
CA GLY A 408 13.84 20.72 -10.15
C GLY A 408 14.43 21.32 -11.43
N SER A 409 13.97 22.50 -11.79
CA SER A 409 14.66 23.38 -12.73
C SER A 409 15.53 24.38 -11.97
N PRO A 410 16.48 25.08 -12.60
CA PRO A 410 17.29 26.13 -11.96
C PRO A 410 16.48 27.25 -11.28
N THR A 411 15.23 27.41 -11.69
CA THR A 411 14.30 28.44 -11.15
C THR A 411 13.31 27.86 -10.13
N PHE A 412 13.32 26.53 -9.88
CA PHE A 412 12.39 25.90 -8.97
C PHE A 412 12.72 26.23 -7.51
N SER A 413 11.72 26.67 -6.76
CA SER A 413 11.84 26.97 -5.32
C SER A 413 11.08 25.94 -4.50
N THR A 414 11.69 25.43 -3.44
CA THR A 414 11.01 24.54 -2.48
C THR A 414 9.85 25.22 -1.75
N LYS A 415 9.75 26.56 -1.81
CA LYS A 415 8.62 27.31 -1.26
C LYS A 415 7.32 27.10 -2.04
N ASP A 416 7.44 26.66 -3.30
CA ASP A 416 6.28 26.40 -4.17
C ASP A 416 5.76 24.95 -3.99
N ILE A 417 6.42 24.16 -3.15
CA ILE A 417 6.00 22.79 -2.84
C ILE A 417 4.89 22.82 -1.80
N ILE A 418 3.72 22.34 -2.17
CA ILE A 418 2.59 22.14 -1.27
C ILE A 418 2.80 20.80 -0.55
N THR A 419 2.79 20.84 0.77
CA THR A 419 2.93 19.68 1.65
C THR A 419 1.65 19.44 2.43
N THR A 420 1.43 18.21 2.85
CA THR A 420 0.29 17.82 3.69
C THR A 420 0.76 17.64 5.13
N PRO A 421 0.08 18.24 6.13
CA PRO A 421 0.34 17.98 7.53
C PRO A 421 0.15 16.51 7.87
N ILE A 422 0.97 15.99 8.77
CA ILE A 422 0.90 14.62 9.25
C ILE A 422 0.17 14.58 10.58
N LYS A 423 -0.92 13.80 10.67
CA LYS A 423 -1.70 13.69 11.91
C LYS A 423 -0.91 12.97 13.00
N THR A 424 -1.10 13.42 14.23
CA THR A 424 -0.67 12.77 15.48
C THR A 424 -1.92 12.54 16.33
N LYS A 425 -1.96 11.41 17.02
CA LYS A 425 -3.01 11.18 18.04
C LYS A 425 -2.76 12.03 19.25
#